data_a648fb4e29f26b940b187a56b88bd952
#
_entry.id   a648fb4e29f26b940b187a56b88bd952
#
_cell.length_a   1.000
_cell.length_b   1.000
_cell.length_c   1.000
_cell.angle_alpha   90.00
_cell.angle_beta   90.00
_cell.angle_gamma   90.00
#
_symmetry.space_group_name_H-M   'P 1'
#
loop_
_entity.id
_entity.type
_entity.pdbx_description
1 polymer ?
#
loop_
_entity_poly.entity_id
_entity_poly.type
_entity_poly.pdbx_seq_one_letter_code
_entity_poly.pdbx_strand_id
1 'polypeptide(L)'
;MNKRSAILLGLCLVLAVLVVLFFRTSGREEIVTAAAGTSTAGAVKDAPDKPTKTISLFFLREGDGRLVAEERPIATDASLVHEAEEVLAELIKGPSGELVATVPAETKLGRLFLTKDGTAYVDFSRDLIDNHPSGTAAEISTVYAVVNSLTYNFKSIKRVFILVEGEERETLNGHLGLDRPFLPDYSLIAKR
;
A
#
# COMPACT_ATOMS: atom_id res chain seq x y z
N MET A 1 -47.37 3.29 -35.72
CA MET A 1 -45.98 3.30 -35.21
C MET A 1 -45.58 4.76 -35.04
N ASN A 2 -45.42 5.22 -33.77
CA ASN A 2 -45.18 6.63 -33.49
C ASN A 2 -43.77 7.03 -33.93
N LYS A 3 -43.64 8.23 -34.55
CA LYS A 3 -42.37 8.78 -35.04
C LYS A 3 -41.23 8.73 -33.97
N ARG A 4 -41.58 8.82 -32.68
CA ARG A 4 -40.65 8.69 -31.57
C ARG A 4 -40.08 7.27 -31.39
N SER A 5 -40.87 6.24 -31.62
CA SER A 5 -40.42 4.84 -31.55
C SER A 5 -39.48 4.46 -32.70
N ALA A 6 -39.70 5.04 -33.88
CA ALA A 6 -38.80 4.82 -35.03
C ALA A 6 -37.43 5.47 -34.83
N ILE A 7 -37.38 6.64 -34.19
CA ILE A 7 -36.13 7.36 -33.86
C ILE A 7 -35.32 6.58 -32.78
N LEU A 8 -36.01 6.04 -31.76
CA LEU A 8 -35.35 5.23 -30.71
C LEU A 8 -34.78 3.93 -31.27
N LEU A 9 -35.53 3.25 -32.19
CA LEU A 9 -35.02 2.04 -32.84
C LEU A 9 -33.79 2.30 -33.69
N GLY A 10 -33.77 3.43 -34.44
CA GLY A 10 -32.63 3.83 -35.24
C GLY A 10 -31.39 4.14 -34.38
N LEU A 11 -31.56 4.80 -33.21
CA LEU A 11 -30.50 5.12 -32.31
C LEU A 11 -29.85 3.87 -31.68
N CYS A 12 -30.68 2.88 -31.30
CA CYS A 12 -30.20 1.60 -30.78
C CYS A 12 -29.40 0.80 -31.83
N LEU A 13 -29.82 0.85 -33.10
CA LEU A 13 -29.13 0.15 -34.18
C LEU A 13 -27.77 0.75 -34.48
N VAL A 14 -27.65 2.08 -34.45
CA VAL A 14 -26.38 2.79 -34.62
C VAL A 14 -25.42 2.49 -33.47
N LEU A 15 -25.95 2.45 -32.22
CA LEU A 15 -25.12 2.13 -31.05
C LEU A 15 -24.60 0.69 -31.10
N ALA A 16 -25.41 -0.26 -31.53
CA ALA A 16 -25.01 -1.66 -31.68
C ALA A 16 -23.91 -1.84 -32.74
N VAL A 17 -24.02 -1.11 -33.86
CA VAL A 17 -22.99 -1.12 -34.92
C VAL A 17 -21.66 -0.53 -34.43
N LEU A 18 -21.71 0.55 -33.66
CA LEU A 18 -20.51 1.15 -33.08
C LEU A 18 -19.81 0.23 -32.07
N VAL A 19 -20.57 -0.49 -31.25
CA VAL A 19 -20.02 -1.49 -30.31
C VAL A 19 -19.35 -2.65 -31.07
N VAL A 20 -19.97 -3.16 -32.14
CA VAL A 20 -19.40 -4.25 -32.95
C VAL A 20 -18.12 -3.78 -33.68
N LEU A 21 -18.08 -2.54 -34.16
CA LEU A 21 -16.88 -1.97 -34.77
C LEU A 21 -15.75 -1.79 -33.76
N PHE A 22 -16.05 -1.35 -32.54
CA PHE A 22 -15.08 -1.19 -31.45
C PHE A 22 -14.43 -2.55 -31.07
N PHE A 23 -15.23 -3.62 -30.98
CA PHE A 23 -14.69 -4.97 -30.71
C PHE A 23 -13.91 -5.57 -31.88
N ARG A 24 -14.19 -5.19 -33.11
CA ARG A 24 -13.45 -5.65 -34.28
C ARG A 24 -12.07 -5.01 -34.45
N THR A 25 -11.87 -3.82 -33.91
CA THR A 25 -10.56 -3.13 -33.96
C THR A 25 -9.61 -3.52 -32.81
N SER A 26 -10.15 -4.12 -31.72
CA SER A 26 -9.34 -4.55 -30.57
C SER A 26 -8.80 -5.99 -30.65
N GLY A 27 -9.10 -6.73 -31.71
CA GLY A 27 -8.79 -8.16 -31.83
C GLY A 27 -7.97 -8.51 -33.06
N ARG A 28 -6.80 -7.93 -33.26
CA ARG A 28 -5.85 -8.40 -34.28
C ARG A 28 -4.55 -8.84 -33.62
N GLU A 29 -4.57 -10.03 -33.06
CA GLU A 29 -3.34 -10.76 -32.74
C GLU A 29 -2.79 -11.37 -34.04
N GLU A 30 -1.63 -10.91 -34.47
CA GLU A 30 -0.85 -11.54 -35.53
C GLU A 30 -0.25 -12.84 -35.00
N ILE A 31 -0.72 -13.96 -35.55
CA ILE A 31 -0.06 -15.26 -35.41
C ILE A 31 1.19 -15.23 -36.31
N VAL A 32 2.35 -15.03 -35.72
CA VAL A 32 3.63 -15.21 -36.43
C VAL A 32 4.06 -16.66 -36.28
N THR A 33 4.02 -17.36 -37.42
CA THR A 33 4.49 -18.73 -37.61
C THR A 33 6.01 -18.81 -37.39
N ALA A 34 6.43 -19.76 -36.56
CA ALA A 34 7.82 -20.05 -36.23
C ALA A 34 8.63 -20.46 -37.46
N ALA A 35 9.74 -19.79 -37.70
CA ALA A 35 10.87 -20.32 -38.45
C ALA A 35 12.11 -20.23 -37.55
N ALA A 36 12.77 -21.36 -37.38
CA ALA A 36 13.96 -21.51 -36.56
C ALA A 36 15.14 -20.69 -37.13
N GLY A 37 15.84 -19.96 -36.26
CA GLY A 37 17.05 -19.23 -36.62
C GLY A 37 17.68 -18.54 -35.40
N THR A 38 18.68 -19.21 -34.83
CA THR A 38 19.88 -18.68 -34.16
C THR A 38 19.70 -17.60 -33.07
N SER A 39 19.90 -18.06 -31.85
CA SER A 39 20.17 -17.27 -30.63
C SER A 39 21.08 -16.07 -30.90
N THR A 40 20.54 -14.88 -30.68
CA THR A 40 21.33 -13.73 -30.25
C THR A 40 20.63 -13.17 -29.00
N ALA A 41 21.30 -13.30 -27.86
CA ALA A 41 20.87 -12.73 -26.61
C ALA A 41 20.70 -11.21 -26.75
N GLY A 42 19.49 -10.77 -27.03
CA GLY A 42 19.09 -9.38 -26.95
C GLY A 42 19.06 -8.98 -25.49
N ALA A 43 20.07 -8.22 -25.06
CA ALA A 43 20.09 -7.58 -23.75
C ALA A 43 18.76 -6.84 -23.54
N VAL A 44 18.02 -7.27 -22.54
CA VAL A 44 16.95 -6.47 -21.93
C VAL A 44 17.64 -5.18 -21.49
N LYS A 45 17.26 -4.08 -22.11
CA LYS A 45 17.75 -2.75 -21.76
C LYS A 45 17.16 -2.45 -20.39
N ASP A 46 17.91 -2.75 -19.32
CA ASP A 46 17.58 -2.35 -17.98
C ASP A 46 17.32 -0.84 -17.99
N ALA A 47 16.11 -0.45 -17.60
CA ALA A 47 15.85 0.91 -17.21
C ALA A 47 16.89 1.25 -16.11
N PRO A 48 17.43 2.48 -16.04
CA PRO A 48 18.45 2.82 -15.07
C PRO A 48 17.95 2.44 -13.68
N ASP A 49 18.67 1.52 -13.06
CA ASP A 49 18.36 0.96 -11.74
C ASP A 49 18.37 2.15 -10.77
N LYS A 50 17.19 2.55 -10.29
CA LYS A 50 17.11 3.62 -9.29
C LYS A 50 17.89 3.15 -8.07
N PRO A 51 18.74 3.99 -7.47
CA PRO A 51 19.45 3.59 -6.27
C PRO A 51 18.44 3.13 -5.22
N THR A 52 18.74 2.03 -4.54
CA THR A 52 17.90 1.44 -3.51
C THR A 52 18.53 1.59 -2.16
N LYS A 53 17.72 1.62 -1.10
CA LYS A 53 18.16 1.51 0.28
C LYS A 53 17.39 0.41 0.99
N THR A 54 18.01 -0.25 1.95
CA THR A 54 17.36 -1.23 2.81
C THR A 54 16.62 -0.53 3.94
N ILE A 55 15.36 -0.91 4.12
CA ILE A 55 14.50 -0.47 5.22
C ILE A 55 14.15 -1.66 6.13
N SER A 56 13.81 -1.37 7.38
CA SER A 56 13.30 -2.35 8.34
C SER A 56 11.81 -2.14 8.55
N LEU A 57 11.02 -3.18 8.31
CA LEU A 57 9.58 -3.24 8.57
C LEU A 57 9.34 -4.14 9.77
N PHE A 58 8.36 -3.80 10.60
CA PHE A 58 8.09 -4.55 11.83
C PHE A 58 6.76 -5.28 11.72
N PHE A 59 6.84 -6.61 11.73
CA PHE A 59 5.68 -7.51 11.67
C PHE A 59 5.57 -8.34 12.93
N LEU A 60 4.39 -8.85 13.22
CA LEU A 60 4.12 -9.63 14.41
C LEU A 60 4.69 -11.06 14.27
N ARG A 61 5.38 -11.56 15.30
CA ARG A 61 5.72 -12.95 15.43
C ARG A 61 4.62 -13.69 16.18
N GLU A 62 4.11 -14.75 15.56
CA GLU A 62 3.14 -15.61 16.21
C GLU A 62 3.74 -16.27 17.47
N GLY A 63 2.94 -16.40 18.50
CA GLY A 63 3.30 -17.07 19.74
C GLY A 63 3.71 -16.14 20.88
N ASP A 64 4.64 -15.21 20.71
CA ASP A 64 5.07 -14.30 21.78
C ASP A 64 4.58 -12.86 21.64
N GLY A 65 3.88 -12.55 20.55
CA GLY A 65 3.30 -11.23 20.31
C GLY A 65 4.32 -10.10 20.13
N ARG A 66 5.56 -10.42 19.80
CA ARG A 66 6.62 -9.43 19.57
C ARG A 66 6.72 -9.04 18.11
N LEU A 67 7.13 -7.80 17.88
CA LEU A 67 7.46 -7.31 16.55
C LEU A 67 8.86 -7.80 16.15
N VAL A 68 9.00 -8.26 14.92
CA VAL A 68 10.27 -8.71 14.33
C VAL A 68 10.55 -7.87 13.09
N ALA A 69 11.80 -7.44 12.93
CA ALA A 69 12.22 -6.70 11.77
C ALA A 69 12.37 -7.62 10.55
N GLU A 70 11.77 -7.23 9.43
CA GLU A 70 11.99 -7.76 8.10
C GLU A 70 12.64 -6.66 7.25
N GLU A 71 13.76 -6.98 6.61
CA GLU A 71 14.48 -6.02 5.78
C GLU A 71 14.00 -6.11 4.33
N ARG A 72 13.75 -4.94 3.70
CA ARG A 72 13.37 -4.82 2.28
C ARG A 72 14.11 -3.70 1.60
N PRO A 73 14.47 -3.86 0.31
CA PRO A 73 14.93 -2.75 -0.49
C PRO A 73 13.75 -1.89 -0.96
N ILE A 74 13.89 -0.57 -0.87
CA ILE A 74 13.00 0.40 -1.53
C ILE A 74 13.83 1.32 -2.43
N ALA A 75 13.20 1.91 -3.45
CA ALA A 75 13.85 2.95 -4.23
C ALA A 75 14.12 4.19 -3.36
N THR A 76 15.29 4.79 -3.53
CA THR A 76 15.56 6.08 -2.88
C THR A 76 14.85 7.21 -3.61
N ASP A 77 14.34 8.17 -2.86
CA ASP A 77 13.71 9.38 -3.37
C ASP A 77 14.35 10.61 -2.74
N ALA A 78 14.27 11.76 -3.43
CA ALA A 78 14.73 13.04 -2.88
C ALA A 78 13.79 13.54 -1.76
N SER A 79 12.56 13.05 -1.72
CA SER A 79 11.53 13.37 -0.73
C SER A 79 11.48 12.31 0.37
N LEU A 80 11.80 12.71 1.59
CA LEU A 80 11.63 11.85 2.76
C LEU A 80 10.16 11.40 2.93
N VAL A 81 9.21 12.25 2.56
CA VAL A 81 7.77 11.91 2.63
C VAL A 81 7.46 10.78 1.69
N HIS A 82 7.91 10.82 0.43
CA HIS A 82 7.70 9.72 -0.52
C HIS A 82 8.36 8.41 -0.06
N GLU A 83 9.57 8.48 0.50
CA GLU A 83 10.21 7.28 1.05
C GLU A 83 9.46 6.72 2.27
N ALA A 84 8.88 7.59 3.11
CA ALA A 84 8.05 7.16 4.23
C ALA A 84 6.71 6.54 3.77
N GLU A 85 6.14 7.07 2.70
CA GLU A 85 4.96 6.49 2.05
C GLU A 85 5.27 5.10 1.47
N GLU A 86 6.44 4.91 0.85
CA GLU A 86 6.89 3.59 0.38
C GLU A 86 7.08 2.60 1.52
N VAL A 87 7.66 3.03 2.66
CA VAL A 87 7.77 2.19 3.86
C VAL A 87 6.40 1.71 4.33
N LEU A 88 5.41 2.60 4.37
CA LEU A 88 4.05 2.24 4.76
C LEU A 88 3.36 1.34 3.72
N ALA A 89 3.57 1.60 2.44
CA ALA A 89 3.05 0.74 1.37
C ALA A 89 3.60 -0.69 1.48
N GLU A 90 4.91 -0.84 1.74
CA GLU A 90 5.53 -2.14 1.97
C GLU A 90 5.04 -2.82 3.27
N LEU A 91 4.77 -2.03 4.33
CA LEU A 91 4.20 -2.56 5.56
C LEU A 91 2.77 -3.09 5.35
N ILE A 92 1.93 -2.38 4.59
CA ILE A 92 0.56 -2.78 4.26
C ILE A 92 0.53 -4.05 3.40
N LYS A 93 1.50 -4.24 2.49
CA LYS A 93 1.62 -5.49 1.71
C LYS A 93 1.79 -6.73 2.59
N GLY A 94 2.18 -6.55 3.85
CA GLY A 94 2.41 -7.65 4.78
C GLY A 94 3.80 -8.29 4.65
N PRO A 95 4.12 -9.28 5.48
CA PRO A 95 5.43 -9.94 5.50
C PRO A 95 5.61 -10.89 4.33
N SER A 96 6.88 -11.14 3.96
CA SER A 96 7.24 -12.09 2.89
C SER A 96 7.38 -13.53 3.41
N GLY A 97 7.48 -13.72 4.74
CA GLY A 97 7.73 -15.01 5.38
C GLY A 97 6.63 -15.44 6.36
N GLU A 98 7.04 -16.10 7.44
CA GLU A 98 6.15 -16.68 8.46
C GLU A 98 5.60 -15.66 9.48
N LEU A 99 5.99 -14.39 9.37
CA LEU A 99 5.47 -13.34 10.25
C LEU A 99 4.01 -13.01 9.91
N VAL A 100 3.30 -12.42 10.86
CA VAL A 100 1.89 -12.06 10.70
C VAL A 100 1.79 -10.58 10.33
N ALA A 101 0.96 -10.27 9.33
CA ALA A 101 0.64 -8.91 8.96
C ALA A 101 0.00 -8.17 10.14
N THR A 102 0.44 -6.96 10.40
CA THR A 102 -0.06 -6.11 11.49
C THR A 102 -1.10 -5.10 11.02
N VAL A 103 -1.08 -4.75 9.75
CA VAL A 103 -2.04 -3.84 9.11
C VAL A 103 -2.94 -4.67 8.20
N PRO A 104 -4.28 -4.49 8.21
CA PRO A 104 -5.18 -5.16 7.27
C PRO A 104 -4.77 -4.88 5.83
N ALA A 105 -4.76 -5.89 4.97
CA ALA A 105 -4.27 -5.79 3.59
C ALA A 105 -5.10 -4.86 2.70
N GLU A 106 -6.36 -4.66 3.04
CA GLU A 106 -7.28 -3.76 2.33
C GLU A 106 -7.03 -2.27 2.66
N THR A 107 -6.26 -2.00 3.73
CA THR A 107 -5.93 -0.64 4.15
C THR A 107 -5.20 0.11 3.04
N LYS A 108 -5.65 1.32 2.78
CA LYS A 108 -5.00 2.22 1.83
C LYS A 108 -4.34 3.36 2.59
N LEU A 109 -3.14 3.70 2.17
CA LEU A 109 -2.50 4.92 2.62
C LEU A 109 -3.15 6.10 1.88
N GLY A 110 -3.66 7.07 2.64
CA GLY A 110 -4.15 8.34 2.14
C GLY A 110 -3.01 9.32 1.94
N ARG A 111 -2.75 10.15 2.93
CA ARG A 111 -1.70 11.18 2.88
C ARG A 111 -0.74 11.05 4.07
N LEU A 112 0.49 11.45 3.85
CA LEU A 112 1.50 11.58 4.90
C LEU A 112 2.00 13.02 4.95
N PHE A 113 2.00 13.61 6.14
CA PHE A 113 2.56 14.94 6.40
C PHE A 113 3.61 14.86 7.49
N LEU A 114 4.74 15.52 7.29
CA LEU A 114 5.79 15.64 8.29
C LEU A 114 5.92 17.10 8.72
N THR A 115 5.73 17.33 10.01
CA THR A 115 5.93 18.66 10.61
C THR A 115 7.39 18.92 10.97
N LYS A 116 7.74 20.18 11.18
CA LYS A 116 9.12 20.59 11.52
C LYS A 116 9.62 20.03 12.86
N ASP A 117 8.71 19.71 13.78
CA ASP A 117 9.04 19.13 15.09
C ASP A 117 9.19 17.61 15.05
N GLY A 118 9.03 17.01 13.86
CA GLY A 118 9.22 15.58 13.61
C GLY A 118 7.98 14.72 13.87
N THR A 119 6.78 15.32 13.89
CA THR A 119 5.53 14.55 13.93
C THR A 119 5.10 14.16 12.51
N ALA A 120 4.99 12.87 12.23
CA ALA A 120 4.38 12.36 11.02
C ALA A 120 2.89 12.12 11.24
N TYR A 121 2.06 12.80 10.48
CA TYR A 121 0.62 12.54 10.40
C TYR A 121 0.38 11.56 9.26
N VAL A 122 -0.16 10.40 9.59
CA VAL A 122 -0.39 9.31 8.62
C VAL A 122 -1.88 9.05 8.55
N ASP A 123 -2.45 9.30 7.38
CA ASP A 123 -3.87 9.11 7.12
C ASP A 123 -4.10 7.77 6.40
N PHE A 124 -4.95 6.94 6.98
CA PHE A 124 -5.34 5.65 6.42
C PHE A 124 -6.81 5.64 6.02
N SER A 125 -7.16 4.73 5.09
CA SER A 125 -8.56 4.46 4.78
C SER A 125 -9.28 3.80 5.97
N ARG A 126 -10.59 3.83 5.93
CA ARG A 126 -11.45 3.21 6.95
C ARG A 126 -11.23 1.71 7.09
N ASP A 127 -10.71 1.05 6.05
CA ASP A 127 -10.38 -0.37 6.07
C ASP A 127 -9.42 -0.75 7.21
N LEU A 128 -8.59 0.21 7.68
CA LEU A 128 -7.74 0.02 8.87
C LEU A 128 -8.57 -0.34 10.11
N ILE A 129 -9.78 0.18 10.23
CA ILE A 129 -10.70 -0.08 11.36
C ILE A 129 -11.63 -1.24 11.03
N ASP A 130 -12.30 -1.19 9.89
CA ASP A 130 -13.38 -2.10 9.53
C ASP A 130 -12.90 -3.56 9.39
N ASN A 131 -11.64 -3.75 8.96
CA ASN A 131 -11.02 -5.07 8.80
C ASN A 131 -10.01 -5.41 9.90
N HIS A 132 -9.91 -4.57 10.94
CA HIS A 132 -8.95 -4.78 12.02
C HIS A 132 -9.38 -5.93 12.93
N PRO A 133 -8.49 -6.87 13.28
CA PRO A 133 -8.78 -7.90 14.27
C PRO A 133 -9.01 -7.24 15.63
N SER A 134 -10.04 -7.69 16.34
CA SER A 134 -10.38 -7.13 17.65
C SER A 134 -9.35 -7.49 18.71
N GLY A 135 -9.15 -6.57 19.66
CA GLY A 135 -8.39 -6.79 20.88
C GLY A 135 -7.16 -5.90 21.03
N THR A 136 -6.87 -5.57 22.29
CA THR A 136 -5.79 -4.64 22.68
C THR A 136 -4.43 -5.00 22.09
N ALA A 137 -4.07 -6.30 22.09
CA ALA A 137 -2.78 -6.74 21.57
C ALA A 137 -2.66 -6.51 20.05
N ALA A 138 -3.74 -6.75 19.29
CA ALA A 138 -3.78 -6.48 17.86
C ALA A 138 -3.63 -4.98 17.56
N GLU A 139 -4.37 -4.13 18.28
CA GLU A 139 -4.29 -2.68 18.12
C GLU A 139 -2.89 -2.14 18.44
N ILE A 140 -2.28 -2.60 19.54
CA ILE A 140 -0.89 -2.25 19.89
C ILE A 140 0.07 -2.68 18.78
N SER A 141 -0.05 -3.92 18.28
CA SER A 141 0.82 -4.42 17.23
C SER A 141 0.71 -3.59 15.94
N THR A 142 -0.50 -3.23 15.53
CA THR A 142 -0.74 -2.40 14.35
C THR A 142 -0.12 -1.02 14.50
N VAL A 143 -0.44 -0.32 15.58
CA VAL A 143 0.07 1.04 15.81
C VAL A 143 1.59 1.05 15.90
N TYR A 144 2.18 0.14 16.67
CA TYR A 144 3.64 0.13 16.85
C TYR A 144 4.40 -0.48 15.67
N ALA A 145 3.76 -1.28 14.82
CA ALA A 145 4.35 -1.65 13.54
C ALA A 145 4.53 -0.41 12.65
N VAL A 146 3.51 0.45 12.56
CA VAL A 146 3.57 1.72 11.80
C VAL A 146 4.59 2.67 12.43
N VAL A 147 4.49 2.93 13.74
CA VAL A 147 5.33 3.89 14.45
C VAL A 147 6.81 3.49 14.40
N ASN A 148 7.11 2.23 14.74
CA ASN A 148 8.49 1.75 14.76
C ASN A 148 9.09 1.66 13.36
N SER A 149 8.30 1.25 12.34
CA SER A 149 8.80 1.21 10.95
C SER A 149 9.18 2.62 10.45
N LEU A 150 8.40 3.64 10.75
CA LEU A 150 8.72 5.01 10.36
C LEU A 150 9.90 5.57 11.16
N THR A 151 9.85 5.50 12.48
CA THR A 151 10.85 6.15 13.34
C THR A 151 12.20 5.44 13.32
N TYR A 152 12.25 4.14 13.05
CA TYR A 152 13.48 3.38 12.90
C TYR A 152 14.24 3.75 11.63
N ASN A 153 13.53 3.86 10.52
CA ASN A 153 14.12 4.18 9.22
C ASN A 153 14.43 5.66 9.04
N PHE A 154 13.68 6.56 9.69
CA PHE A 154 13.81 8.01 9.49
C PHE A 154 14.06 8.75 10.81
N LYS A 155 15.29 9.18 11.03
CA LYS A 155 15.66 9.92 12.25
C LYS A 155 14.97 11.29 12.40
N SER A 156 14.44 11.83 11.31
CA SER A 156 13.63 13.06 11.29
C SER A 156 12.23 12.84 11.85
N ILE A 157 11.70 11.62 11.77
CA ILE A 157 10.40 11.27 12.35
C ILE A 157 10.59 10.87 13.80
N LYS A 158 10.00 11.62 14.71
CA LYS A 158 10.13 11.42 16.17
C LYS A 158 8.93 10.73 16.78
N ARG A 159 7.76 10.95 16.16
CA ARG A 159 6.47 10.42 16.60
C ARG A 159 5.50 10.39 15.43
N VAL A 160 4.47 9.59 15.57
CA VAL A 160 3.45 9.37 14.53
C VAL A 160 2.07 9.66 15.10
N PHE A 161 1.28 10.44 14.38
CA PHE A 161 -0.14 10.65 14.64
C PHE A 161 -0.93 9.92 13.57
N ILE A 162 -1.86 9.05 13.97
CA ILE A 162 -2.68 8.25 13.05
C ILE A 162 -4.02 8.93 12.85
N LEU A 163 -4.37 9.14 11.59
CA LEU A 163 -5.67 9.63 11.13
C LEU A 163 -6.39 8.51 10.37
N VAL A 164 -7.71 8.58 10.30
CA VAL A 164 -8.53 7.69 9.48
C VAL A 164 -9.55 8.53 8.71
N GLU A 165 -9.51 8.45 7.39
CA GLU A 165 -10.33 9.28 6.49
C GLU A 165 -10.08 10.79 6.71
N GLY A 166 -8.86 11.17 7.05
CA GLY A 166 -8.47 12.56 7.34
C GLY A 166 -8.92 13.08 8.70
N GLU A 167 -9.51 12.24 9.53
CA GLU A 167 -10.07 12.61 10.84
C GLU A 167 -9.31 11.96 12.00
N GLU A 168 -9.25 12.69 13.12
CA GLU A 168 -8.80 12.13 14.40
C GLU A 168 -9.84 11.13 14.92
N ARG A 169 -9.37 10.04 15.51
CA ARG A 169 -10.20 9.01 16.14
C ARG A 169 -9.87 8.88 17.62
N GLU A 170 -10.88 8.61 18.43
CA GLU A 170 -10.65 8.35 19.85
C GLU A 170 -9.87 7.06 20.07
N THR A 171 -10.20 6.01 19.31
CA THR A 171 -9.55 4.70 19.40
C THR A 171 -9.41 4.05 18.03
N LEU A 172 -8.52 3.07 17.91
CA LEU A 172 -8.39 2.28 16.70
C LEU A 172 -9.62 1.37 16.51
N ASN A 173 -9.84 0.48 17.47
CA ASN A 173 -11.01 -0.41 17.47
C ASN A 173 -11.55 -0.65 18.92
N GLY A 174 -11.55 0.40 19.72
CA GLY A 174 -12.16 0.42 21.04
C GLY A 174 -11.21 0.26 22.24
N HIS A 175 -9.91 -0.04 22.02
CA HIS A 175 -8.99 -0.31 23.14
C HIS A 175 -7.81 0.67 23.20
N LEU A 176 -7.18 0.98 22.07
CA LEU A 176 -6.02 1.87 22.03
C LEU A 176 -6.43 3.26 21.58
N GLY A 177 -6.22 4.27 22.45
CA GLY A 177 -6.50 5.67 22.12
C GLY A 177 -5.60 6.20 21.03
N LEU A 178 -6.19 6.85 20.00
CA LEU A 178 -5.47 7.50 18.89
C LEU A 178 -5.43 9.03 19.02
N ASP A 179 -5.90 9.58 20.12
CA ASP A 179 -6.07 11.02 20.40
C ASP A 179 -4.75 11.79 20.59
N ARG A 180 -3.60 11.12 20.47
CA ARG A 180 -2.28 11.70 20.66
C ARG A 180 -1.21 11.03 19.77
N PRO A 181 -0.10 11.74 19.46
CA PRO A 181 1.01 11.13 18.73
C PRO A 181 1.69 10.03 19.54
N PHE A 182 2.07 8.96 18.88
CA PHE A 182 2.83 7.84 19.45
C PHE A 182 4.32 8.06 19.31
N LEU A 183 5.04 7.94 20.40
CA LEU A 183 6.50 7.78 20.40
C LEU A 183 6.87 6.34 20.05
N PRO A 184 8.08 6.08 19.49
CA PRO A 184 8.52 4.72 19.26
C PRO A 184 8.63 3.93 20.57
N ASP A 185 8.24 2.68 20.52
CA ASP A 185 8.50 1.71 21.59
C ASP A 185 9.23 0.50 21.01
N TYR A 186 10.56 0.57 21.06
CA TYR A 186 11.43 -0.50 20.58
C TYR A 186 11.53 -1.68 21.58
N SER A 187 10.94 -1.55 22.79
CA SER A 187 10.87 -2.68 23.72
C SER A 187 9.90 -3.77 23.24
N LEU A 188 8.98 -3.43 22.34
CA LEU A 188 8.07 -4.36 21.69
C LEU A 188 8.77 -5.22 20.62
N ILE A 189 9.97 -4.84 20.19
CA ILE A 189 10.73 -5.57 19.17
C ILE A 189 11.44 -6.75 19.83
N ALA A 190 11.38 -7.91 19.19
CA ALA A 190 12.11 -9.09 19.64
C ALA A 190 13.61 -8.81 19.62
N LYS A 191 14.30 -9.20 20.68
CA LYS A 191 15.76 -9.19 20.69
C LYS A 191 16.26 -10.25 19.71
N ARG A 192 17.24 -9.90 18.92
CA ARG A 192 17.97 -10.85 18.06
C ARG A 192 18.71 -11.86 18.91
#